data_4776667e71f07159f44ad56a3f3ff10e
#
_entry.id   4776667e71f07159f44ad56a3f3ff10e
#
_cell.length_a   1.000
_cell.length_b   1.000
_cell.length_c   1.000
_cell.angle_alpha   90.00
_cell.angle_beta   90.00
_cell.angle_gamma   90.00
#
_symmetry.space_group_name_H-M   'P 1'
#
loop_
_entity.id
_entity.type
_entity.pdbx_description
1 polymer ?
#
loop_
_entity_poly.entity_id
_entity_poly.type
_entity_poly.pdbx_seq_one_letter_code
_entity_poly.pdbx_strand_id
1 'polypeptide(L)'
;MFDIGLNLTSSQFAKDRDEVVARAFAAGVKGLLLTGTNLHESVQAQQLAQRYERCWSTAGVHPHDSSQWTPESGETLRRLAKRPEVVAIGECGLDFNRNFSTPEEQEKAFTAQLALAAELEMPVFMHCRDAHERFLALLEPWLEKLPGAVLHCFTGSRQEALEYLERGLYLGFTGWVCDERRGLELRELLPAIPADRLLLETDAPYLLPRDMQPKPASRRNEPAYLGHIVERVATWRGEDPHWLSAQTDDNVRNLFGINV
;
A
#
# COMPACT_ATOMS: atom_id res chain seq x y z
N MET A 1 8.04 11.53 -6.84
CA MET A 1 7.25 10.81 -5.83
C MET A 1 6.17 9.97 -6.50
N PHE A 2 5.85 8.84 -5.88
CA PHE A 2 4.89 7.85 -6.38
C PHE A 2 4.00 7.42 -5.22
N ASP A 3 2.68 7.40 -5.43
CA ASP A 3 1.72 6.98 -4.40
C ASP A 3 1.45 5.48 -4.56
N ILE A 4 1.94 4.67 -3.62
CA ILE A 4 1.77 3.21 -3.71
C ILE A 4 0.44 2.71 -3.16
N GLY A 5 -0.40 3.57 -2.60
CA GLY A 5 -1.68 3.12 -2.03
C GLY A 5 -2.78 4.15 -2.23
N LEU A 6 -3.55 3.99 -3.30
CA LEU A 6 -4.68 4.87 -3.63
C LEU A 6 -5.92 4.02 -3.89
N ASN A 7 -6.99 4.30 -3.15
CA ASN A 7 -8.27 3.61 -3.31
C ASN A 7 -9.15 4.38 -4.32
N LEU A 8 -8.70 4.48 -5.56
CA LEU A 8 -9.39 5.25 -6.60
C LEU A 8 -10.75 4.67 -6.97
N THR A 9 -10.98 3.39 -6.68
CA THR A 9 -12.28 2.73 -6.89
C THR A 9 -13.33 3.18 -5.88
N SER A 10 -12.93 3.84 -4.80
CA SER A 10 -13.87 4.32 -3.77
C SER A 10 -14.98 5.17 -4.38
N SER A 11 -16.20 4.97 -3.90
CA SER A 11 -17.36 5.78 -4.28
C SER A 11 -17.16 7.27 -3.97
N GLN A 12 -16.27 7.60 -3.03
CA GLN A 12 -15.96 8.99 -2.70
C GLN A 12 -15.31 9.74 -3.87
N PHE A 13 -14.70 9.01 -4.82
CA PHE A 13 -14.10 9.60 -6.03
C PHE A 13 -15.00 9.46 -7.27
N ALA A 14 -16.18 8.87 -7.13
CA ALA A 14 -17.00 8.51 -8.30
C ALA A 14 -17.33 9.70 -9.22
N LYS A 15 -17.48 10.89 -8.65
CA LYS A 15 -17.91 12.08 -9.40
C LYS A 15 -16.76 12.85 -10.06
N ASP A 16 -15.51 12.66 -9.57
CA ASP A 16 -14.39 13.52 -9.99
C ASP A 16 -13.05 12.75 -10.12
N ARG A 17 -13.09 11.45 -10.49
CA ARG A 17 -11.87 10.67 -10.64
C ARG A 17 -10.86 11.28 -11.60
N ASP A 18 -11.33 11.76 -12.76
CA ASP A 18 -10.43 12.35 -13.76
C ASP A 18 -9.69 13.56 -13.18
N GLU A 19 -10.41 14.41 -12.49
CA GLU A 19 -9.87 15.63 -11.86
C GLU A 19 -8.89 15.26 -10.73
N VAL A 20 -9.21 14.26 -9.94
CA VAL A 20 -8.34 13.77 -8.84
C VAL A 20 -6.99 13.29 -9.41
N VAL A 21 -7.02 12.49 -10.46
CA VAL A 21 -5.82 11.99 -11.13
C VAL A 21 -5.03 13.14 -11.73
N ALA A 22 -5.71 14.06 -12.42
CA ALA A 22 -5.06 15.23 -13.03
C ALA A 22 -4.37 16.11 -12.00
N ARG A 23 -5.03 16.36 -10.85
CA ARG A 23 -4.42 17.14 -9.76
C ARG A 23 -3.18 16.48 -9.19
N ALA A 24 -3.19 15.16 -9.06
CA ALA A 24 -2.03 14.42 -8.58
C ALA A 24 -0.81 14.64 -9.49
N PHE A 25 -0.98 14.46 -10.78
CA PHE A 25 0.11 14.65 -11.74
C PHE A 25 0.56 16.12 -11.81
N ALA A 26 -0.39 17.07 -11.75
CA ALA A 26 -0.05 18.49 -11.68
C ALA A 26 0.74 18.85 -10.42
N ALA A 27 0.54 18.12 -9.33
CA ALA A 27 1.27 18.31 -8.07
C ALA A 27 2.65 17.63 -8.05
N GLY A 28 3.04 16.96 -9.15
CA GLY A 28 4.34 16.32 -9.27
C GLY A 28 4.37 14.84 -8.91
N VAL A 29 3.22 14.22 -8.67
CA VAL A 29 3.16 12.75 -8.48
C VAL A 29 3.44 12.09 -9.84
N LYS A 30 4.37 11.13 -9.87
CA LYS A 30 4.82 10.50 -11.12
C LYS A 30 4.07 9.25 -11.47
N GLY A 31 3.38 8.65 -10.52
CA GLY A 31 2.61 7.45 -10.76
C GLY A 31 1.74 7.09 -9.56
N LEU A 32 0.75 6.25 -9.83
CA LEU A 32 -0.26 5.85 -8.86
C LEU A 32 -0.43 4.33 -8.89
N LEU A 33 -0.43 3.70 -7.71
CA LEU A 33 -0.76 2.29 -7.56
C LEU A 33 -2.15 2.18 -6.93
N LEU A 34 -3.10 1.66 -7.71
CA LEU A 34 -4.50 1.55 -7.31
C LEU A 34 -4.73 0.23 -6.57
N THR A 35 -5.29 0.29 -5.38
CA THR A 35 -5.42 -0.88 -4.51
C THR A 35 -6.65 -1.72 -4.86
N GLY A 36 -6.45 -3.03 -5.05
CA GLY A 36 -7.52 -4.01 -5.16
C GLY A 36 -7.78 -4.64 -3.79
N THR A 37 -8.99 -4.51 -3.26
CA THR A 37 -9.33 -4.95 -1.90
C THR A 37 -10.25 -6.17 -1.85
N ASN A 38 -10.90 -6.49 -2.97
CA ASN A 38 -11.66 -7.71 -3.18
C ASN A 38 -11.69 -7.98 -4.68
N LEU A 39 -12.37 -9.05 -5.11
CA LEU A 39 -12.39 -9.39 -6.53
C LEU A 39 -12.99 -8.29 -7.39
N HIS A 40 -14.12 -7.75 -6.97
CA HIS A 40 -14.80 -6.67 -7.69
C HIS A 40 -13.92 -5.41 -7.79
N GLU A 41 -13.37 -4.97 -6.66
CA GLU A 41 -12.51 -3.80 -6.61
C GLU A 41 -11.19 -4.02 -7.37
N SER A 42 -10.67 -5.25 -7.37
CA SER A 42 -9.47 -5.60 -8.14
C SER A 42 -9.70 -5.46 -9.64
N VAL A 43 -10.87 -5.92 -10.14
CA VAL A 43 -11.24 -5.75 -11.54
C VAL A 43 -11.37 -4.27 -11.88
N GLN A 44 -12.06 -3.49 -11.03
CA GLN A 44 -12.22 -2.06 -11.25
C GLN A 44 -10.88 -1.30 -11.21
N ALA A 45 -10.02 -1.64 -10.26
CA ALA A 45 -8.70 -1.02 -10.15
C ALA A 45 -7.88 -1.25 -11.43
N GLN A 46 -7.90 -2.46 -11.98
CA GLN A 46 -7.20 -2.76 -13.22
C GLN A 46 -7.78 -1.96 -14.40
N GLN A 47 -9.10 -1.85 -14.48
CA GLN A 47 -9.75 -1.07 -15.54
C GLN A 47 -9.40 0.41 -15.45
N LEU A 48 -9.38 0.98 -14.26
CA LEU A 48 -8.97 2.37 -14.04
C LEU A 48 -7.48 2.57 -14.35
N ALA A 49 -6.62 1.63 -13.95
CA ALA A 49 -5.20 1.70 -14.25
C ALA A 49 -4.94 1.67 -15.76
N GLN A 50 -5.72 0.90 -16.50
CA GLN A 50 -5.65 0.84 -17.97
C GLN A 50 -6.11 2.16 -18.61
N ARG A 51 -7.06 2.84 -17.99
CA ARG A 51 -7.63 4.09 -18.50
C ARG A 51 -6.67 5.27 -18.38
N TYR A 52 -5.89 5.31 -17.30
CA TYR A 52 -4.99 6.45 -17.02
C TYR A 52 -3.54 6.07 -17.29
N GLU A 53 -2.76 7.01 -17.83
CA GLU A 53 -1.32 6.85 -17.97
C GLU A 53 -0.65 6.84 -16.59
N ARG A 54 0.44 6.12 -16.46
CA ARG A 54 1.24 6.06 -15.22
C ARG A 54 0.44 5.60 -14.00
N CYS A 55 -0.51 4.72 -14.24
CA CYS A 55 -1.30 4.07 -13.21
C CYS A 55 -1.16 2.56 -13.32
N TRP A 56 -1.00 1.92 -12.18
CA TRP A 56 -0.91 0.47 -12.03
C TRP A 56 -1.89 0.04 -10.95
N SER A 57 -2.05 -1.26 -10.78
CA SER A 57 -2.99 -1.78 -9.79
C SER A 57 -2.48 -3.03 -9.11
N THR A 58 -3.08 -3.35 -7.98
CA THR A 58 -2.91 -4.63 -7.29
C THR A 58 -4.16 -5.47 -7.44
N ALA A 59 -4.02 -6.78 -7.27
CA ALA A 59 -5.14 -7.69 -7.33
C ALA A 59 -5.12 -8.60 -6.09
N GLY A 60 -6.14 -8.50 -5.24
CA GLY A 60 -6.17 -9.23 -4.00
C GLY A 60 -7.48 -9.15 -3.26
N VAL A 61 -7.50 -9.81 -2.10
CA VAL A 61 -8.63 -9.84 -1.18
C VAL A 61 -8.15 -9.43 0.21
N HIS A 62 -8.63 -8.28 0.65
CA HIS A 62 -8.32 -7.69 1.96
C HIS A 62 -8.84 -8.57 3.10
N PRO A 63 -8.18 -8.55 4.28
CA PRO A 63 -8.68 -9.30 5.44
C PRO A 63 -10.16 -9.14 5.74
N HIS A 64 -10.72 -7.95 5.58
CA HIS A 64 -12.13 -7.70 5.84
C HIS A 64 -13.08 -8.48 4.91
N ASP A 65 -12.62 -8.81 3.71
CA ASP A 65 -13.40 -9.50 2.70
C ASP A 65 -13.03 -10.99 2.55
N SER A 66 -12.20 -11.51 3.45
CA SER A 66 -11.68 -12.88 3.37
C SER A 66 -12.76 -13.95 3.48
N SER A 67 -13.90 -13.65 4.10
CA SER A 67 -15.04 -14.58 4.15
C SER A 67 -15.58 -14.93 2.77
N GLN A 68 -15.31 -14.09 1.78
CA GLN A 68 -15.76 -14.29 0.38
C GLN A 68 -14.79 -15.16 -0.42
N TRP A 69 -13.65 -15.55 0.15
CA TRP A 69 -12.63 -16.33 -0.54
C TRP A 69 -13.16 -17.72 -0.89
N THR A 70 -13.02 -18.10 -2.17
CA THR A 70 -13.31 -19.43 -2.68
C THR A 70 -12.16 -19.88 -3.60
N PRO A 71 -12.10 -21.16 -4.01
CA PRO A 71 -11.08 -21.58 -4.99
C PRO A 71 -11.10 -20.76 -6.29
N GLU A 72 -12.27 -20.30 -6.72
CA GLU A 72 -12.41 -19.45 -7.90
C GLU A 72 -11.81 -18.07 -7.71
N SER A 73 -11.65 -17.63 -6.46
CA SER A 73 -11.00 -16.33 -6.17
C SER A 73 -9.57 -16.31 -6.68
N GLY A 74 -8.81 -17.38 -6.41
CA GLY A 74 -7.43 -17.51 -6.90
C GLY A 74 -7.35 -17.47 -8.42
N GLU A 75 -8.29 -18.13 -9.10
CA GLU A 75 -8.34 -18.12 -10.58
C GLU A 75 -8.61 -16.73 -11.14
N THR A 76 -9.51 -15.98 -10.51
CA THR A 76 -9.81 -14.60 -10.90
C THR A 76 -8.57 -13.72 -10.75
N LEU A 77 -7.88 -13.82 -9.62
CA LEU A 77 -6.65 -13.05 -9.39
C LEU A 77 -5.55 -13.44 -10.37
N ARG A 78 -5.41 -14.73 -10.67
CA ARG A 78 -4.42 -15.20 -11.65
C ARG A 78 -4.68 -14.60 -13.03
N ARG A 79 -5.94 -14.51 -13.45
CA ARG A 79 -6.30 -13.88 -14.73
C ARG A 79 -5.98 -12.38 -14.72
N LEU A 80 -6.32 -11.68 -13.64
CA LEU A 80 -6.02 -10.25 -13.50
C LEU A 80 -4.51 -9.99 -13.53
N ALA A 81 -3.74 -10.84 -12.89
CA ALA A 81 -2.28 -10.71 -12.81
C ALA A 81 -1.58 -10.79 -14.18
N LYS A 82 -2.27 -11.31 -15.20
CA LYS A 82 -1.74 -11.32 -16.59
C LYS A 82 -1.84 -9.96 -17.26
N ARG A 83 -2.63 -9.04 -16.71
CA ARG A 83 -2.74 -7.69 -17.27
C ARG A 83 -1.48 -6.90 -16.93
N PRO A 84 -0.94 -6.12 -17.88
CA PRO A 84 0.32 -5.38 -17.63
C PRO A 84 0.22 -4.33 -16.55
N GLU A 85 -0.98 -3.84 -16.24
CA GLU A 85 -1.21 -2.85 -15.19
C GLU A 85 -1.08 -3.46 -13.79
N VAL A 86 -1.30 -4.77 -13.64
CA VAL A 86 -1.27 -5.45 -12.35
C VAL A 86 0.16 -5.82 -11.99
N VAL A 87 0.68 -5.23 -10.91
CA VAL A 87 2.10 -5.35 -10.55
C VAL A 87 2.34 -6.02 -9.19
N ALA A 88 1.29 -6.34 -8.45
CA ALA A 88 1.41 -7.00 -7.15
C ALA A 88 0.13 -7.78 -6.82
N ILE A 89 0.29 -8.82 -6.02
CA ILE A 89 -0.84 -9.53 -5.38
C ILE A 89 -1.09 -8.84 -4.04
N GLY A 90 -2.32 -8.47 -3.81
CA GLY A 90 -2.78 -7.75 -2.62
C GLY A 90 -3.84 -6.69 -3.00
N GLU A 91 -4.42 -6.04 -2.06
CA GLU A 91 -4.10 -6.00 -0.63
C GLU A 91 -4.54 -7.29 0.05
N CYS A 92 -3.62 -7.93 0.75
CA CYS A 92 -3.92 -9.15 1.49
C CYS A 92 -3.20 -9.10 2.85
N GLY A 93 -3.60 -9.92 3.78
CA GLY A 93 -2.95 -9.95 5.09
C GLY A 93 -3.91 -10.32 6.21
N LEU A 94 -3.68 -9.74 7.37
CA LEU A 94 -4.48 -9.98 8.58
C LEU A 94 -4.87 -8.68 9.27
N ASP A 95 -6.10 -8.65 9.79
CA ASP A 95 -6.59 -7.55 10.61
C ASP A 95 -7.47 -8.13 11.72
N PHE A 96 -6.91 -8.23 12.92
CA PHE A 96 -7.62 -8.77 14.09
C PHE A 96 -8.24 -7.67 14.95
N ASN A 97 -8.21 -6.44 14.48
CA ASN A 97 -8.82 -5.32 15.20
C ASN A 97 -10.35 -5.39 15.17
N ARG A 98 -10.93 -5.66 14.00
CA ARG A 98 -12.38 -5.69 13.83
C ARG A 98 -12.96 -7.06 13.52
N ASN A 99 -12.17 -7.96 12.95
CA ASN A 99 -12.58 -9.33 12.58
C ASN A 99 -13.90 -9.39 11.78
N PHE A 100 -14.03 -8.56 10.74
CA PHE A 100 -15.16 -8.66 9.82
C PHE A 100 -15.23 -10.03 9.14
N SER A 101 -14.07 -10.65 8.93
CA SER A 101 -13.93 -12.07 8.62
C SER A 101 -13.28 -12.74 9.83
N THR A 102 -13.50 -14.04 10.04
CA THR A 102 -12.87 -14.75 11.15
C THR A 102 -11.36 -14.87 10.94
N PRO A 103 -10.57 -15.03 12.03
CA PRO A 103 -9.14 -15.27 11.86
C PRO A 103 -8.81 -16.44 10.94
N GLU A 104 -9.55 -17.54 11.00
CA GLU A 104 -9.33 -18.69 10.11
C GLU A 104 -9.60 -18.35 8.65
N GLU A 105 -10.66 -17.59 8.36
CA GLU A 105 -10.96 -17.12 7.00
C GLU A 105 -9.85 -16.21 6.49
N GLN A 106 -9.37 -15.30 7.33
CA GLN A 106 -8.28 -14.39 6.98
C GLN A 106 -6.99 -15.14 6.68
N GLU A 107 -6.61 -16.08 7.55
CA GLU A 107 -5.37 -16.86 7.37
C GLU A 107 -5.43 -17.70 6.10
N LYS A 108 -6.57 -18.30 5.81
CA LYS A 108 -6.77 -19.09 4.60
C LYS A 108 -6.58 -18.24 3.33
N ALA A 109 -7.26 -17.10 3.28
CA ALA A 109 -7.19 -16.20 2.13
C ALA A 109 -5.78 -15.60 1.98
N PHE A 110 -5.14 -15.22 3.08
CA PHE A 110 -3.80 -14.68 3.05
C PHE A 110 -2.79 -15.70 2.54
N THR A 111 -2.80 -16.92 3.08
CA THR A 111 -1.88 -17.98 2.66
C THR A 111 -2.07 -18.33 1.19
N ALA A 112 -3.31 -18.40 0.72
CA ALA A 112 -3.61 -18.67 -0.68
C ALA A 112 -3.04 -17.58 -1.61
N GLN A 113 -3.10 -16.32 -1.18
CA GLN A 113 -2.56 -15.20 -1.96
C GLN A 113 -1.03 -15.17 -1.94
N LEU A 114 -0.40 -15.53 -0.83
CA LEU A 114 1.06 -15.68 -0.77
C LEU A 114 1.52 -16.76 -1.74
N ALA A 115 0.84 -17.90 -1.75
CA ALA A 115 1.15 -19.01 -2.67
C ALA A 115 0.97 -18.57 -4.13
N LEU A 116 -0.07 -17.81 -4.43
CA LEU A 116 -0.32 -17.31 -5.77
C LEU A 116 0.77 -16.33 -6.22
N ALA A 117 1.16 -15.40 -5.35
CA ALA A 117 2.23 -14.45 -5.64
C ALA A 117 3.56 -15.17 -5.92
N ALA A 118 3.89 -16.18 -5.13
CA ALA A 118 5.09 -16.99 -5.36
C ALA A 118 5.03 -17.73 -6.70
N GLU A 119 3.89 -18.34 -7.02
CA GLU A 119 3.68 -19.02 -8.30
C GLU A 119 3.87 -18.05 -9.49
N LEU A 120 3.33 -16.84 -9.37
CA LEU A 120 3.37 -15.83 -10.43
C LEU A 120 4.64 -15.00 -10.44
N GLU A 121 5.52 -15.22 -9.48
CA GLU A 121 6.74 -14.41 -9.29
C GLU A 121 6.43 -12.92 -9.20
N MET A 122 5.40 -12.58 -8.43
CA MET A 122 4.96 -11.20 -8.20
C MET A 122 5.17 -10.81 -6.75
N PRO A 123 5.45 -9.51 -6.48
CA PRO A 123 5.52 -9.03 -5.11
C PRO A 123 4.16 -9.04 -4.45
N VAL A 124 4.14 -9.03 -3.12
CA VAL A 124 2.91 -8.95 -2.33
C VAL A 124 2.78 -7.58 -1.67
N PHE A 125 1.57 -7.05 -1.73
CA PHE A 125 1.15 -5.80 -1.10
C PHE A 125 0.26 -6.15 0.08
N MET A 126 0.73 -5.88 1.31
CA MET A 126 0.16 -6.48 2.50
C MET A 126 -0.35 -5.48 3.51
N HIS A 127 -1.31 -5.94 4.31
CA HIS A 127 -1.90 -5.25 5.43
C HIS A 127 -1.76 -6.09 6.70
N CYS A 128 -1.39 -5.44 7.80
CA CYS A 128 -1.36 -6.09 9.12
C CYS A 128 -1.81 -5.10 10.19
N ARG A 129 -2.82 -5.49 10.96
CA ARG A 129 -3.26 -4.72 12.11
C ARG A 129 -3.63 -5.66 13.26
N ASP A 130 -2.99 -5.44 14.42
CA ASP A 130 -3.21 -6.24 15.63
C ASP A 130 -3.07 -7.74 15.41
N ALA A 131 -2.13 -8.15 14.55
CA ALA A 131 -1.94 -9.53 14.15
C ALA A 131 -0.48 -9.87 13.84
N HIS A 132 0.47 -9.09 14.36
CA HIS A 132 1.89 -9.17 13.99
C HIS A 132 2.48 -10.58 14.06
N GLU A 133 2.33 -11.25 15.20
CA GLU A 133 2.95 -12.58 15.39
C GLU A 133 2.43 -13.58 14.38
N ARG A 134 1.11 -13.61 14.19
CA ARG A 134 0.47 -14.56 13.29
C ARG A 134 0.77 -14.22 11.82
N PHE A 135 0.76 -12.92 11.50
CA PHE A 135 1.12 -12.41 10.18
C PHE A 135 2.54 -12.86 9.80
N LEU A 136 3.48 -12.65 10.70
CA LEU A 136 4.88 -13.01 10.45
C LEU A 136 5.07 -14.52 10.31
N ALA A 137 4.41 -15.30 11.16
CA ALA A 137 4.47 -16.76 11.08
C ALA A 137 3.95 -17.29 9.74
N LEU A 138 2.89 -16.72 9.20
CA LEU A 138 2.33 -17.13 7.92
C LEU A 138 3.18 -16.66 6.73
N LEU A 139 3.78 -15.49 6.84
CA LEU A 139 4.60 -14.91 5.77
C LEU A 139 5.97 -15.59 5.65
N GLU A 140 6.59 -15.94 6.77
CA GLU A 140 7.97 -16.45 6.85
C GLU A 140 8.29 -17.54 5.81
N PRO A 141 7.47 -18.61 5.66
CA PRO A 141 7.79 -19.69 4.71
C PRO A 141 7.82 -19.24 3.25
N TRP A 142 7.24 -18.09 2.93
CA TRP A 142 7.12 -17.61 1.56
C TRP A 142 8.17 -16.58 1.16
N LEU A 143 8.87 -15.99 2.13
CA LEU A 143 9.79 -14.87 1.87
C LEU A 143 10.84 -15.18 0.81
N GLU A 144 11.44 -16.37 0.86
CA GLU A 144 12.46 -16.78 -0.12
C GLU A 144 11.87 -17.06 -1.51
N LYS A 145 10.56 -17.25 -1.59
CA LYS A 145 9.85 -17.58 -2.84
C LYS A 145 9.23 -16.34 -3.50
N LEU A 146 9.25 -15.20 -2.82
CA LEU A 146 8.67 -13.96 -3.31
C LEU A 146 9.77 -13.04 -3.84
N PRO A 147 9.54 -12.35 -4.98
CA PRO A 147 10.51 -11.37 -5.48
C PRO A 147 10.61 -10.12 -4.61
N GLY A 148 9.58 -9.84 -3.82
CA GLY A 148 9.54 -8.71 -2.91
C GLY A 148 8.24 -8.65 -2.13
N ALA A 149 8.24 -7.86 -1.07
CA ALA A 149 7.08 -7.73 -0.19
C ALA A 149 7.05 -6.35 0.45
N VAL A 150 5.89 -5.74 0.51
CA VAL A 150 5.66 -4.49 1.22
C VAL A 150 4.52 -4.62 2.21
N LEU A 151 4.75 -4.14 3.43
CA LEU A 151 3.70 -3.90 4.41
C LEU A 151 3.32 -2.44 4.30
N HIS A 152 2.16 -2.18 3.70
CA HIS A 152 1.70 -0.82 3.47
C HIS A 152 1.03 -0.24 4.71
N CYS A 153 0.92 1.07 4.78
CA CYS A 153 0.28 1.79 5.88
C CYS A 153 0.76 1.28 7.25
N PHE A 154 2.08 1.24 7.42
CA PHE A 154 2.68 0.74 8.65
C PHE A 154 2.31 1.63 9.83
N THR A 155 1.74 1.05 10.89
CA THR A 155 1.34 1.73 12.11
C THR A 155 1.74 0.95 13.36
N GLY A 156 2.61 -0.03 13.21
CA GLY A 156 3.07 -0.88 14.30
C GLY A 156 4.16 -0.25 15.17
N SER A 157 4.73 -1.06 16.04
CA SER A 157 5.79 -0.64 16.96
C SER A 157 7.17 -0.65 16.27
N ARG A 158 8.14 -0.03 16.94
CA ARG A 158 9.54 -0.08 16.52
C ARG A 158 10.05 -1.52 16.40
N GLN A 159 9.73 -2.37 17.39
CA GLN A 159 10.15 -3.77 17.39
C GLN A 159 9.57 -4.51 16.19
N GLU A 160 8.31 -4.31 15.90
CA GLU A 160 7.65 -4.91 14.74
C GLU A 160 8.31 -4.46 13.43
N ALA A 161 8.58 -3.16 13.30
CA ALA A 161 9.26 -2.62 12.13
C ALA A 161 10.63 -3.28 11.92
N LEU A 162 11.42 -3.41 12.97
CA LEU A 162 12.75 -4.02 12.89
C LEU A 162 12.66 -5.49 12.45
N GLU A 163 11.67 -6.23 12.95
CA GLU A 163 11.46 -7.62 12.55
C GLU A 163 11.11 -7.74 11.07
N TYR A 164 10.29 -6.83 10.54
CA TYR A 164 9.97 -6.81 9.10
C TYR A 164 11.19 -6.43 8.26
N LEU A 165 11.94 -5.43 8.69
CA LEU A 165 13.12 -4.95 7.96
C LEU A 165 14.22 -6.01 7.92
N GLU A 166 14.43 -6.76 9.01
CA GLU A 166 15.38 -7.88 9.04
C GLU A 166 15.05 -8.94 7.99
N ARG A 167 13.78 -9.06 7.63
CA ARG A 167 13.30 -10.01 6.62
C ARG A 167 13.24 -9.42 5.22
N GLY A 168 13.74 -8.20 5.06
CA GLY A 168 13.83 -7.55 3.76
C GLY A 168 12.56 -6.90 3.24
N LEU A 169 11.53 -6.74 4.09
CA LEU A 169 10.30 -6.08 3.67
C LEU A 169 10.52 -4.58 3.45
N TYR A 170 9.78 -4.04 2.49
CA TYR A 170 9.56 -2.60 2.39
C TYR A 170 8.43 -2.21 3.34
N LEU A 171 8.49 -0.99 3.88
CA LEU A 171 7.44 -0.44 4.72
C LEU A 171 6.86 0.82 4.07
N GLY A 172 5.54 0.88 3.98
CA GLY A 172 4.81 2.04 3.44
C GLY A 172 4.28 2.92 4.56
N PHE A 173 4.45 4.22 4.44
CA PHE A 173 3.99 5.21 5.42
C PHE A 173 2.99 6.16 4.79
N THR A 174 1.98 6.51 5.56
CA THR A 174 0.86 7.38 5.15
C THR A 174 0.86 8.67 5.95
N GLY A 175 -0.18 9.46 5.78
CA GLY A 175 -0.45 10.62 6.61
C GLY A 175 -0.70 10.32 8.10
N TRP A 176 -0.75 9.05 8.49
CA TRP A 176 -0.81 8.68 9.91
C TRP A 176 0.36 9.27 10.70
N VAL A 177 1.54 9.37 10.08
CA VAL A 177 2.71 9.99 10.73
C VAL A 177 2.49 11.46 11.06
N CYS A 178 1.55 12.11 10.39
CA CYS A 178 1.21 13.53 10.61
C CYS A 178 0.17 13.72 11.73
N ASP A 179 -0.35 12.64 12.30
CA ASP A 179 -1.34 12.71 13.38
C ASP A 179 -0.60 12.90 14.72
N GLU A 180 -0.78 14.06 15.33
CA GLU A 180 -0.14 14.41 16.61
C GLU A 180 -0.60 13.55 17.79
N ARG A 181 -1.69 12.81 17.61
CA ARG A 181 -2.25 11.93 18.66
C ARG A 181 -1.70 10.50 18.54
N ARG A 182 -1.44 10.02 17.33
CA ARG A 182 -1.15 8.60 17.05
C ARG A 182 0.16 8.37 16.33
N GLY A 183 0.76 9.42 15.75
CA GLY A 183 1.92 9.31 14.87
C GLY A 183 3.27 9.50 15.53
N LEU A 184 3.33 9.85 16.81
CA LEU A 184 4.59 10.23 17.46
C LEU A 184 5.62 9.11 17.48
N GLU A 185 5.23 7.88 17.77
CA GLU A 185 6.15 6.74 17.75
C GLU A 185 6.70 6.49 16.34
N LEU A 186 5.85 6.67 15.32
CA LEU A 186 6.30 6.50 13.92
C LEU A 186 7.30 7.57 13.52
N ARG A 187 7.12 8.81 13.98
CA ARG A 187 8.08 9.89 13.71
C ARG A 187 9.46 9.55 14.27
N GLU A 188 9.51 9.01 15.48
CA GLU A 188 10.76 8.59 16.11
C GLU A 188 11.40 7.39 15.39
N LEU A 189 10.57 6.52 14.80
CA LEU A 189 11.01 5.35 14.06
C LEU A 189 11.61 5.72 12.69
N LEU A 190 11.07 6.74 12.03
CA LEU A 190 11.41 7.06 10.64
C LEU A 190 12.91 7.15 10.35
N PRO A 191 13.75 7.77 11.20
CA PRO A 191 15.20 7.81 10.93
C PRO A 191 15.87 6.43 10.93
N ALA A 192 15.27 5.43 11.58
CA ALA A 192 15.82 4.09 11.64
C ALA A 192 15.45 3.22 10.42
N ILE A 193 14.52 3.67 9.59
CA ILE A 193 14.13 2.92 8.39
C ILE A 193 15.18 3.12 7.30
N PRO A 194 15.79 2.04 6.77
CA PRO A 194 16.72 2.18 5.65
C PRO A 194 16.04 2.87 4.47
N ALA A 195 16.75 3.81 3.84
CA ALA A 195 16.18 4.59 2.74
C ALA A 195 15.72 3.73 1.58
N ASP A 196 16.38 2.58 1.35
CA ASP A 196 16.04 1.64 0.28
C ASP A 196 14.90 0.68 0.64
N ARG A 197 14.25 0.87 1.79
CA ARG A 197 13.10 0.07 2.25
C ARG A 197 11.87 0.91 2.55
N LEU A 198 11.93 2.21 2.30
CA LEU A 198 10.87 3.17 2.60
C LEU A 198 10.02 3.44 1.36
N LEU A 199 8.71 3.36 1.53
CA LEU A 199 7.74 3.74 0.52
C LEU A 199 6.70 4.68 1.13
N LEU A 200 6.10 5.53 0.30
CA LEU A 200 5.13 6.53 0.74
C LEU A 200 3.82 6.38 -0.03
N GLU A 201 2.73 6.71 0.63
CA GLU A 201 1.39 6.56 0.08
C GLU A 201 0.42 7.51 0.76
N THR A 202 -0.72 7.77 0.13
CA THR A 202 -1.78 8.57 0.74
C THR A 202 -2.83 7.72 1.45
N ASP A 203 -3.09 6.53 0.95
CA ASP A 203 -4.25 5.71 1.32
C ASP A 203 -5.57 6.47 1.12
N ALA A 204 -5.55 7.44 0.21
CA ALA A 204 -6.73 8.26 -0.08
C ALA A 204 -7.89 7.37 -0.56
N PRO A 205 -9.12 7.72 -0.19
CA PRO A 205 -9.63 8.97 0.40
C PRO A 205 -9.45 9.07 1.92
N TYR A 206 -8.81 8.09 2.55
CA TYR A 206 -8.60 8.00 3.99
C TYR A 206 -7.31 8.73 4.41
N LEU A 207 -7.15 8.93 5.71
CA LEU A 207 -5.92 9.38 6.34
C LEU A 207 -5.40 10.75 5.84
N LEU A 208 -6.31 11.70 5.62
CA LEU A 208 -5.90 13.07 5.33
C LEU A 208 -4.91 13.55 6.41
N PRO A 209 -3.71 14.02 6.02
CA PRO A 209 -2.76 14.53 7.01
C PRO A 209 -3.36 15.63 7.87
N ARG A 210 -3.27 15.50 9.20
CA ARG A 210 -3.91 16.43 10.12
C ARG A 210 -3.18 17.75 10.27
N ASP A 211 -1.91 17.80 9.87
CA ASP A 211 -1.04 18.97 10.04
C ASP A 211 -0.89 19.82 8.78
N MET A 212 -1.71 19.59 7.76
CA MET A 212 -1.70 20.44 6.55
C MET A 212 -2.15 21.87 6.88
N GLN A 213 -1.39 22.83 6.33
CA GLN A 213 -1.72 24.26 6.45
C GLN A 213 -1.60 24.92 5.07
N PRO A 214 -2.64 25.62 4.61
CA PRO A 214 -3.99 25.68 5.19
C PRO A 214 -4.69 24.32 5.13
N LYS A 215 -5.61 24.09 6.05
CA LYS A 215 -6.39 22.84 6.04
C LYS A 215 -7.26 22.78 4.80
N PRO A 216 -7.30 21.64 4.10
CA PRO A 216 -8.22 21.46 2.98
C PRO A 216 -9.68 21.66 3.42
N ALA A 217 -10.52 22.15 2.52
CA ALA A 217 -11.93 22.40 2.79
C ALA A 217 -12.69 21.08 3.05
N SER A 218 -12.25 19.97 2.43
CA SER A 218 -12.84 18.65 2.59
C SER A 218 -11.94 17.77 3.45
N ARG A 219 -12.55 16.82 4.17
CA ARG A 219 -11.81 15.79 4.91
C ARG A 219 -11.34 14.65 4.00
N ARG A 220 -11.74 14.67 2.75
CA ARG A 220 -11.35 13.65 1.78
C ARG A 220 -9.89 13.84 1.39
N ASN A 221 -9.07 12.82 1.64
CA ASN A 221 -7.70 12.80 1.16
C ASN A 221 -7.68 12.55 -0.36
N GLU A 222 -6.59 12.95 -1.01
CA GLU A 222 -6.37 12.70 -2.43
C GLU A 222 -4.87 12.59 -2.73
N PRO A 223 -4.49 11.94 -3.84
CA PRO A 223 -3.07 11.71 -4.13
C PRO A 223 -2.26 12.98 -4.37
N ALA A 224 -2.92 14.10 -4.73
CA ALA A 224 -2.25 15.39 -4.87
C ALA A 224 -1.56 15.86 -3.57
N TYR A 225 -1.98 15.34 -2.42
CA TYR A 225 -1.42 15.70 -1.13
C TYR A 225 -0.18 14.86 -0.74
N LEU A 226 0.25 13.94 -1.59
CA LEU A 226 1.43 13.10 -1.29
C LEU A 226 2.67 13.94 -0.99
N GLY A 227 2.83 15.08 -1.66
CA GLY A 227 3.96 16.00 -1.43
C GLY A 227 4.08 16.46 0.01
N HIS A 228 2.97 16.66 0.69
CA HIS A 228 2.97 17.02 2.11
C HIS A 228 3.58 15.90 2.96
N ILE A 229 3.20 14.65 2.68
CA ILE A 229 3.75 13.49 3.40
C ILE A 229 5.24 13.37 3.14
N VAL A 230 5.69 13.53 1.89
CA VAL A 230 7.12 13.50 1.53
C VAL A 230 7.88 14.54 2.34
N GLU A 231 7.42 15.79 2.39
CA GLU A 231 8.07 16.87 3.12
C GLU A 231 8.15 16.59 4.62
N ARG A 232 7.07 16.08 5.21
CA ARG A 232 7.04 15.79 6.64
C ARG A 232 7.97 14.63 6.98
N VAL A 233 7.90 13.54 6.22
CA VAL A 233 8.79 12.40 6.45
C VAL A 233 10.26 12.80 6.27
N ALA A 234 10.58 13.57 5.25
CA ALA A 234 11.94 14.07 5.04
C ALA A 234 12.43 14.90 6.23
N THR A 235 11.57 15.78 6.75
CA THR A 235 11.90 16.59 7.93
C THR A 235 12.24 15.72 9.13
N TRP A 236 11.41 14.72 9.43
CA TRP A 236 11.65 13.85 10.59
C TRP A 236 12.84 12.90 10.39
N ARG A 237 13.19 12.59 9.15
CA ARG A 237 14.40 11.82 8.83
C ARG A 237 15.66 12.69 8.73
N GLY A 238 15.52 14.01 8.69
CA GLY A 238 16.65 14.92 8.51
C GLY A 238 17.24 14.88 7.10
N GLU A 239 16.39 14.67 6.09
CA GLU A 239 16.79 14.52 4.69
C GLU A 239 16.13 15.56 3.80
N ASP A 240 16.74 15.81 2.64
CA ASP A 240 16.17 16.68 1.61
C ASP A 240 14.93 15.99 0.99
N PRO A 241 13.78 16.68 0.87
CA PRO A 241 12.56 16.09 0.30
C PRO A 241 12.74 15.61 -1.14
N HIS A 242 13.52 16.30 -1.96
CA HIS A 242 13.75 15.88 -3.35
C HIS A 242 14.59 14.60 -3.41
N TRP A 243 15.60 14.50 -2.53
CA TRP A 243 16.38 13.28 -2.41
C TRP A 243 15.51 12.10 -1.97
N LEU A 244 14.68 12.30 -0.96
CA LEU A 244 13.78 11.26 -0.46
C LEU A 244 12.80 10.83 -1.54
N SER A 245 12.22 11.78 -2.24
CA SER A 245 11.28 11.50 -3.35
C SER A 245 11.94 10.63 -4.42
N ALA A 246 13.16 10.99 -4.85
CA ALA A 246 13.92 10.22 -5.84
C ALA A 246 14.25 8.80 -5.32
N GLN A 247 14.63 8.68 -4.05
CA GLN A 247 14.93 7.39 -3.44
C GLN A 247 13.70 6.48 -3.38
N THR A 248 12.54 7.03 -3.00
CA THR A 248 11.31 6.23 -2.98
C THR A 248 10.84 5.84 -4.38
N ASP A 249 11.10 6.66 -5.39
CA ASP A 249 10.85 6.28 -6.78
C ASP A 249 11.71 5.08 -7.19
N ASP A 250 13.00 5.07 -6.80
CA ASP A 250 13.88 3.92 -7.03
C ASP A 250 13.34 2.66 -6.33
N ASN A 251 12.85 2.82 -5.12
CA ASN A 251 12.27 1.70 -4.36
C ASN A 251 11.03 1.13 -5.06
N VAL A 252 10.20 1.98 -5.64
CA VAL A 252 9.04 1.56 -6.44
C VAL A 252 9.49 0.74 -7.65
N ARG A 253 10.51 1.20 -8.37
CA ARG A 253 11.07 0.48 -9.52
C ARG A 253 11.60 -0.89 -9.08
N ASN A 254 12.32 -0.93 -7.99
CA ASN A 254 12.95 -2.16 -7.49
C ASN A 254 11.92 -3.16 -6.99
N LEU A 255 10.88 -2.71 -6.30
CA LEU A 255 9.87 -3.61 -5.75
C LEU A 255 8.89 -4.09 -6.82
N PHE A 256 8.33 -3.18 -7.60
CA PHE A 256 7.22 -3.48 -8.50
C PHE A 256 7.65 -3.73 -9.96
N GLY A 257 8.90 -3.45 -10.29
CA GLY A 257 9.40 -3.66 -11.65
C GLY A 257 8.81 -2.72 -12.69
N ILE A 258 8.37 -1.54 -12.27
CA ILE A 258 7.74 -0.56 -13.17
C ILE A 258 8.68 0.61 -13.44
N ASN A 259 8.49 1.24 -14.59
CA ASN A 259 9.26 2.42 -14.98
C ASN A 259 8.52 3.69 -14.57
N VAL A 260 9.15 4.46 -13.71
CA VAL A 260 8.61 5.72 -13.21
C VAL A 260 9.55 6.87 -13.56
#